data_884564b1a5bcb4b2a24c1fdc5ce13e12
#
_entry.id   884564b1a5bcb4b2a24c1fdc5ce13e12
#
_cell.length_a   1.000
_cell.length_b   1.000
_cell.length_c   1.000
_cell.angle_alpha   90.00
_cell.angle_beta   90.00
_cell.angle_gamma   90.00
#
_symmetry.space_group_name_H-M   'P 1'
#
loop_
_entity.id
_entity.type
_entity.pdbx_description
1 polymer ?
#
loop_
_entity_poly.entity_id
_entity_poly.type
_entity_poly.pdbx_seq_one_letter_code
_entity_poly.pdbx_strand_id
1 'polypeptide(L)'
;MKPILGITMGDPSGNGPEISVKALMKPETYEVCRPLIVGDAKCMEAAIPTVKGAESMKINVIHGVKEAKFEPGIIDVYDLDVVDLSKRLYKKDRKKLAEIMQADVLDAAYKESMTMCGEAAFQYVKKAIELAMAGEVDATVTNALNKDHINMAGHHYSGHTEIYADYTHTAKYSMMLAPVSYTH
;
A
#
# COMPACT_ATOMS: atom_id res chain seq x y z
N MET A 1 -18.28 14.36 -11.83
CA MET A 1 -16.87 13.90 -12.13
C MET A 1 -16.64 12.64 -11.32
N LYS A 2 -15.88 11.64 -11.84
CA LYS A 2 -15.57 10.42 -11.05
C LYS A 2 -14.67 10.79 -9.88
N PRO A 3 -14.86 10.20 -8.67
CA PRO A 3 -14.04 10.50 -7.51
C PRO A 3 -12.61 10.01 -7.69
N ILE A 4 -11.64 10.75 -7.14
CA ILE A 4 -10.25 10.32 -7.01
C ILE A 4 -10.14 9.52 -5.71
N LEU A 5 -9.65 8.29 -5.81
CA LEU A 5 -9.44 7.42 -4.66
C LEU A 5 -7.93 7.28 -4.40
N GLY A 6 -7.48 7.76 -3.24
CA GLY A 6 -6.13 7.52 -2.74
C GLY A 6 -6.06 6.13 -2.11
N ILE A 7 -5.38 5.19 -2.76
CA ILE A 7 -5.29 3.79 -2.35
C ILE A 7 -3.90 3.56 -1.75
N THR A 8 -3.81 3.30 -0.44
CA THR A 8 -2.50 2.97 0.15
C THR A 8 -1.99 1.64 -0.38
N MET A 9 -0.71 1.57 -0.72
CA MET A 9 -0.09 0.32 -1.17
C MET A 9 -0.12 -0.77 -0.09
N GLY A 10 -0.17 -0.38 1.20
CA GLY A 10 -0.11 -1.28 2.34
C GLY A 10 1.33 -1.73 2.63
N ASP A 11 1.49 -2.79 3.43
CA ASP A 11 2.80 -3.31 3.79
C ASP A 11 3.56 -3.80 2.54
N PRO A 12 4.77 -3.26 2.25
CA PRO A 12 5.57 -3.67 1.09
C PRO A 12 5.97 -5.15 1.06
N SER A 13 6.04 -5.82 2.22
CA SER A 13 6.30 -7.26 2.33
C SER A 13 5.03 -8.11 2.29
N GLY A 14 3.85 -7.47 2.24
CA GLY A 14 2.54 -8.10 2.16
C GLY A 14 2.05 -8.31 0.72
N ASN A 15 0.75 -8.51 0.59
CA ASN A 15 0.07 -8.75 -0.70
C ASN A 15 -0.60 -7.50 -1.29
N GLY A 16 -0.49 -6.35 -0.62
CA GLY A 16 -1.09 -5.09 -1.06
C GLY A 16 -0.71 -4.67 -2.47
N PRO A 17 0.59 -4.68 -2.85
CA PRO A 17 1.01 -4.37 -4.21
C PRO A 17 0.36 -5.27 -5.28
N GLU A 18 0.33 -6.60 -5.05
CA GLU A 18 -0.30 -7.56 -5.97
C GLU A 18 -1.80 -7.34 -6.11
N ILE A 19 -2.49 -7.08 -4.99
CA ILE A 19 -3.94 -6.80 -4.97
C ILE A 19 -4.23 -5.52 -5.74
N SER A 20 -3.43 -4.49 -5.56
CA SER A 20 -3.56 -3.22 -6.28
C SER A 20 -3.40 -3.41 -7.79
N VAL A 21 -2.36 -4.14 -8.23
CA VAL A 21 -2.19 -4.47 -9.65
C VAL A 21 -3.41 -5.21 -10.18
N LYS A 22 -3.90 -6.26 -9.48
CA LYS A 22 -5.08 -7.04 -9.88
C LYS A 22 -6.36 -6.20 -9.98
N ALA A 23 -6.54 -5.23 -9.11
CA ALA A 23 -7.70 -4.34 -9.14
C ALA A 23 -7.60 -3.34 -10.29
N LEU A 24 -6.42 -2.77 -10.50
CA LEU A 24 -6.21 -1.69 -11.47
C LEU A 24 -5.96 -2.18 -12.91
N MET A 25 -5.70 -3.48 -13.12
CA MET A 25 -5.71 -4.05 -14.48
C MET A 25 -7.12 -4.19 -15.08
N LYS A 26 -8.17 -4.03 -14.25
CA LYS A 26 -9.57 -4.11 -14.69
C LYS A 26 -10.04 -2.75 -15.20
N PRO A 27 -10.41 -2.61 -16.49
CA PRO A 27 -10.90 -1.33 -17.03
C PRO A 27 -12.13 -0.80 -16.31
N GLU A 28 -12.98 -1.69 -15.76
CA GLU A 28 -14.21 -1.34 -15.04
C GLU A 28 -13.91 -0.49 -13.79
N THR A 29 -12.74 -0.63 -13.19
CA THR A 29 -12.31 0.21 -12.06
C THR A 29 -12.28 1.69 -12.45
N TYR A 30 -11.83 1.98 -13.66
CA TYR A 30 -11.73 3.36 -14.19
C TYR A 30 -13.07 3.91 -14.69
N GLU A 31 -14.10 3.06 -14.80
CA GLU A 31 -15.46 3.51 -15.12
C GLU A 31 -16.13 4.20 -13.93
N VAL A 32 -15.79 3.76 -12.70
CA VAL A 32 -16.43 4.24 -11.47
C VAL A 32 -15.58 5.24 -10.67
N CYS A 33 -14.26 5.18 -10.77
CA CYS A 33 -13.36 6.08 -10.04
C CYS A 33 -12.10 6.43 -10.84
N ARG A 34 -11.30 7.33 -10.27
CA ARG A 34 -9.95 7.69 -10.69
C ARG A 34 -8.97 7.19 -9.62
N PRO A 35 -8.44 5.97 -9.75
CA PRO A 35 -7.61 5.37 -8.72
C PRO A 35 -6.17 5.90 -8.75
N LEU A 36 -5.60 6.14 -7.58
CA LEU A 36 -4.24 6.60 -7.35
C LEU A 36 -3.61 5.75 -6.23
N ILE A 37 -2.48 5.11 -6.48
CA ILE A 37 -1.73 4.40 -5.44
C ILE A 37 -0.87 5.40 -4.67
N VAL A 38 -0.91 5.33 -3.35
CA VAL A 38 0.02 6.02 -2.44
C VAL A 38 0.99 4.98 -1.89
N GLY A 39 2.24 5.03 -2.34
CA GLY A 39 3.20 3.98 -2.04
C GLY A 39 4.57 4.20 -2.65
N ASP A 40 5.28 3.12 -2.94
CA ASP A 40 6.57 3.09 -3.63
C ASP A 40 6.44 2.52 -5.04
N ALA A 41 6.78 3.30 -6.04
CA ALA A 41 6.69 2.92 -7.45
C ALA A 41 7.48 1.65 -7.76
N LYS A 42 8.70 1.55 -7.24
CA LYS A 42 9.57 0.37 -7.42
C LYS A 42 8.98 -0.91 -6.80
N CYS A 43 8.20 -0.79 -5.71
CA CYS A 43 7.48 -1.92 -5.13
C CYS A 43 6.31 -2.35 -6.02
N MET A 44 5.60 -1.40 -6.62
CA MET A 44 4.52 -1.67 -7.57
C MET A 44 5.07 -2.28 -8.86
N GLU A 45 6.18 -1.77 -9.41
CA GLU A 45 6.88 -2.36 -10.57
C GLU A 45 7.28 -3.81 -10.31
N ALA A 46 7.84 -4.09 -9.13
CA ALA A 46 8.23 -5.45 -8.73
C ALA A 46 7.02 -6.40 -8.56
N ALA A 47 5.81 -5.87 -8.36
CA ALA A 47 4.59 -6.66 -8.22
C ALA A 47 3.97 -7.05 -9.58
N ILE A 48 4.14 -6.24 -10.63
CA ILE A 48 3.54 -6.50 -11.96
C ILE A 48 3.84 -7.93 -12.46
N PRO A 49 5.10 -8.41 -12.52
CA PRO A 49 5.40 -9.74 -13.04
C PRO A 49 4.88 -10.89 -12.17
N THR A 50 4.43 -10.62 -10.95
CA THR A 50 3.82 -11.64 -10.08
C THR A 50 2.32 -11.82 -10.33
N VAL A 51 1.70 -10.94 -11.13
CA VAL A 51 0.27 -10.96 -11.43
C VAL A 51 0.06 -11.39 -12.88
N LYS A 52 -0.53 -12.56 -13.07
CA LYS A 52 -0.83 -13.08 -14.40
C LYS A 52 -1.75 -12.14 -15.19
N GLY A 53 -1.34 -11.80 -16.40
CA GLY A 53 -2.08 -10.92 -17.30
C GLY A 53 -1.81 -9.44 -17.10
N ALA A 54 -0.90 -9.07 -16.18
CA ALA A 54 -0.52 -7.67 -15.91
C ALA A 54 0.73 -7.21 -16.70
N GLU A 55 1.25 -8.03 -17.61
CA GLU A 55 2.53 -7.80 -18.31
C GLU A 55 2.56 -6.50 -19.13
N SER A 56 1.39 -6.00 -19.55
CA SER A 56 1.25 -4.74 -20.28
C SER A 56 1.06 -3.51 -19.41
N MET A 57 0.87 -3.70 -18.09
CA MET A 57 0.67 -2.59 -17.16
C MET A 57 1.94 -1.74 -17.02
N LYS A 58 1.74 -0.43 -16.92
CA LYS A 58 2.84 0.54 -16.76
C LYS A 58 2.65 1.35 -15.48
N ILE A 59 3.75 1.67 -14.83
CA ILE A 59 3.75 2.60 -13.71
C ILE A 59 3.96 4.03 -14.23
N ASN A 60 3.13 4.96 -13.76
CA ASN A 60 3.34 6.39 -13.90
C ASN A 60 3.70 6.93 -12.52
N VAL A 61 4.96 7.28 -12.33
CA VAL A 61 5.47 7.87 -11.07
C VAL A 61 5.04 9.32 -11.02
N ILE A 62 4.39 9.71 -9.93
CA ILE A 62 3.95 11.10 -9.72
C ILE A 62 4.33 11.59 -8.32
N HIS A 63 4.47 12.89 -8.18
CA HIS A 63 4.70 13.60 -6.91
C HIS A 63 3.59 14.62 -6.61
N GLY A 64 2.60 14.70 -7.48
CA GLY A 64 1.39 15.51 -7.32
C GLY A 64 0.20 14.87 -8.02
N VAL A 65 -1.00 14.93 -7.42
CA VAL A 65 -2.21 14.29 -7.95
C VAL A 65 -2.57 14.78 -9.36
N LYS A 66 -2.19 16.01 -9.71
CA LYS A 66 -2.42 16.60 -11.04
C LYS A 66 -1.61 15.95 -12.16
N GLU A 67 -0.58 15.19 -11.84
CA GLU A 67 0.28 14.47 -12.79
C GLU A 67 -0.29 13.10 -13.17
N ALA A 68 -1.35 12.67 -12.45
CA ALA A 68 -1.99 11.38 -12.67
C ALA A 68 -2.77 11.36 -13.99
N LYS A 69 -2.68 10.24 -14.71
CA LYS A 69 -3.34 10.01 -16.01
C LYS A 69 -4.74 9.43 -15.85
N PHE A 70 -4.94 8.59 -14.84
CA PHE A 70 -6.20 7.88 -14.57
C PHE A 70 -6.71 7.07 -15.77
N GLU A 71 -5.81 6.39 -16.46
CA GLU A 71 -6.09 5.62 -17.69
C GLU A 71 -5.93 4.13 -17.45
N PRO A 72 -6.82 3.27 -18.01
CA PRO A 72 -6.63 1.82 -18.01
C PRO A 72 -5.26 1.42 -18.59
N GLY A 73 -4.59 0.47 -17.97
CA GLY A 73 -3.24 0.05 -18.36
C GLY A 73 -2.10 0.85 -17.74
N ILE A 74 -2.42 1.95 -17.07
CA ILE A 74 -1.46 2.79 -16.35
C ILE A 74 -1.84 2.83 -14.87
N ILE A 75 -0.89 2.54 -14.00
CA ILE A 75 -1.04 2.68 -12.54
C ILE A 75 -0.31 3.95 -12.13
N ASP A 76 -1.07 4.96 -11.75
CA ASP A 76 -0.52 6.17 -11.15
C ASP A 76 -0.08 5.87 -9.72
N VAL A 77 1.19 6.16 -9.40
CA VAL A 77 1.76 5.96 -8.07
C VAL A 77 2.30 7.27 -7.55
N TYR A 78 1.67 7.79 -6.49
CA TYR A 78 2.24 8.87 -5.68
C TYR A 78 3.42 8.27 -4.91
N ASP A 79 4.62 8.52 -5.41
CA ASP A 79 5.82 7.84 -4.96
C ASP A 79 6.40 8.51 -3.72
N LEU A 80 6.62 7.71 -2.67
CA LEU A 80 7.29 8.16 -1.45
C LEU A 80 8.77 7.76 -1.39
N ASP A 81 9.16 6.77 -2.17
CA ASP A 81 10.55 6.26 -2.28
C ASP A 81 11.21 5.92 -0.94
N VAL A 82 10.47 5.27 -0.05
CA VAL A 82 10.93 4.97 1.33
C VAL A 82 11.39 3.53 1.54
N VAL A 83 11.20 2.64 0.56
CA VAL A 83 11.59 1.22 0.65
C VAL A 83 12.90 0.96 -0.08
N ASP A 84 13.88 0.41 0.60
CA ASP A 84 15.06 -0.18 -0.03
C ASP A 84 14.75 -1.63 -0.44
N LEU A 85 14.56 -1.88 -1.73
CA LEU A 85 14.25 -3.22 -2.25
C LEU A 85 15.33 -4.26 -1.94
N SER A 86 16.59 -3.85 -1.81
CA SER A 86 17.70 -4.77 -1.50
C SER A 86 17.59 -5.35 -0.08
N LYS A 87 16.91 -4.65 0.81
CA LYS A 87 16.68 -5.05 2.20
C LYS A 87 15.30 -5.69 2.42
N ARG A 88 14.41 -5.63 1.41
CA ARG A 88 13.06 -6.17 1.54
C ARG A 88 13.06 -7.68 1.48
N LEU A 89 12.62 -8.32 2.57
CA LEU A 89 12.48 -9.76 2.67
C LEU A 89 11.00 -10.16 2.79
N TYR A 90 10.64 -11.29 2.17
CA TYR A 90 9.32 -11.87 2.29
C TYR A 90 9.31 -13.05 3.26
N LYS A 91 8.33 -13.14 4.12
CA LYS A 91 8.16 -14.24 5.08
C LYS A 91 8.21 -15.62 4.40
N LYS A 92 7.68 -15.73 3.17
CA LYS A 92 7.70 -16.96 2.37
C LYS A 92 9.12 -17.46 2.04
N ASP A 93 10.10 -16.54 1.96
CA ASP A 93 11.48 -16.87 1.58
C ASP A 93 12.36 -17.27 2.79
N ARG A 94 11.86 -17.11 4.02
CA ARG A 94 12.62 -17.34 5.24
C ARG A 94 13.24 -18.74 5.30
N LYS A 95 12.49 -19.78 4.91
CA LYS A 95 12.97 -21.17 4.92
C LYS A 95 14.15 -21.34 3.98
N LYS A 96 14.06 -20.81 2.76
CA LYS A 96 15.14 -20.87 1.76
C LYS A 96 16.36 -20.08 2.20
N LEU A 97 16.19 -18.92 2.80
CA LEU A 97 17.29 -18.09 3.30
C LEU A 97 17.97 -18.74 4.51
N ALA A 98 17.24 -19.47 5.36
CA ALA A 98 17.82 -20.21 6.48
C ALA A 98 18.75 -21.36 6.08
N GLU A 99 18.71 -21.80 4.82
CA GLU A 99 19.63 -22.82 4.28
C GLU A 99 21.01 -22.23 3.93
N ILE A 100 21.10 -20.91 3.77
CA ILE A 100 22.32 -20.23 3.30
C ILE A 100 22.84 -19.15 4.25
N MET A 101 22.08 -18.79 5.28
CA MET A 101 22.44 -17.74 6.25
C MET A 101 22.48 -18.29 7.67
N GLN A 102 23.36 -17.74 8.50
CA GLN A 102 23.33 -18.00 9.95
C GLN A 102 22.06 -17.44 10.58
N ALA A 103 21.54 -18.12 11.60
CA ALA A 103 20.23 -17.80 12.17
C ALA A 103 20.13 -16.38 12.75
N ASP A 104 21.15 -15.93 13.46
CA ASP A 104 21.23 -14.58 14.04
C ASP A 104 21.31 -13.48 12.98
N VAL A 105 22.06 -13.72 11.90
CA VAL A 105 22.16 -12.80 10.75
C VAL A 105 20.83 -12.71 10.02
N LEU A 106 20.16 -13.85 9.82
CA LEU A 106 18.86 -13.92 9.17
C LEU A 106 17.80 -13.20 10.01
N ASP A 107 17.77 -13.42 11.32
CA ASP A 107 16.81 -12.78 12.22
C ASP A 107 17.01 -11.26 12.28
N ALA A 108 18.26 -10.79 12.29
CA ALA A 108 18.57 -9.36 12.21
C ALA A 108 18.09 -8.74 10.90
N ALA A 109 18.36 -9.40 9.76
CA ALA A 109 17.94 -8.96 8.43
C ALA A 109 16.40 -8.91 8.30
N TYR A 110 15.69 -9.91 8.85
CA TYR A 110 14.22 -9.88 8.89
C TYR A 110 13.69 -8.75 9.75
N LYS A 111 14.28 -8.51 10.92
CA LYS A 111 13.88 -7.41 11.80
C LYS A 111 14.05 -6.05 11.10
N GLU A 112 15.19 -5.83 10.44
CA GLU A 112 15.45 -4.61 9.67
C GLU A 112 14.42 -4.44 8.54
N SER A 113 14.20 -5.50 7.75
CA SER A 113 13.21 -5.49 6.65
C SER A 113 11.81 -5.18 7.14
N MET A 114 11.36 -5.82 8.22
CA MET A 114 10.02 -5.63 8.76
C MET A 114 9.82 -4.23 9.37
N THR A 115 10.85 -3.71 10.04
CA THR A 115 10.83 -2.32 10.55
C THR A 115 10.70 -1.33 9.40
N MET A 116 11.49 -1.48 8.34
CA MET A 116 11.40 -0.64 7.14
C MET A 116 10.03 -0.73 6.47
N CYS A 117 9.50 -1.95 6.30
CA CYS A 117 8.18 -2.14 5.69
C CYS A 117 7.05 -1.58 6.56
N GLY A 118 7.18 -1.66 7.87
CA GLY A 118 6.23 -1.05 8.82
C GLY A 118 6.22 0.47 8.75
N GLU A 119 7.41 1.08 8.73
CA GLU A 119 7.57 2.52 8.53
C GLU A 119 6.95 2.97 7.21
N ALA A 120 7.27 2.28 6.11
CA ALA A 120 6.73 2.58 4.80
C ALA A 120 5.19 2.51 4.78
N ALA A 121 4.62 1.41 5.28
CA ALA A 121 3.15 1.24 5.35
C ALA A 121 2.48 2.37 6.15
N PHE A 122 3.09 2.79 7.25
CA PHE A 122 2.60 3.92 8.06
C PHE A 122 2.67 5.24 7.28
N GLN A 123 3.79 5.52 6.60
CA GLN A 123 3.95 6.74 5.79
C GLN A 123 2.92 6.81 4.65
N TYR A 124 2.56 5.68 4.02
CA TYR A 124 1.53 5.66 2.98
C TYR A 124 0.15 6.04 3.53
N VAL A 125 -0.21 5.53 4.72
CA VAL A 125 -1.47 5.90 5.38
C VAL A 125 -1.47 7.39 5.72
N LYS A 126 -0.39 7.88 6.31
CA LYS A 126 -0.24 9.30 6.65
C LYS A 126 -0.38 10.19 5.42
N LYS A 127 0.31 9.85 4.32
CA LYS A 127 0.23 10.60 3.06
C LYS A 127 -1.18 10.57 2.47
N ALA A 128 -1.86 9.42 2.48
CA ALA A 128 -3.24 9.32 2.01
C ALA A 128 -4.19 10.22 2.82
N ILE A 129 -4.01 10.31 4.14
CA ILE A 129 -4.76 11.23 5.00
C ILE A 129 -4.46 12.68 4.62
N GLU A 130 -3.17 13.06 4.45
CA GLU A 130 -2.78 14.41 4.04
C GLU A 130 -3.45 14.83 2.73
N LEU A 131 -3.42 13.95 1.71
CA LEU A 131 -4.07 14.21 0.41
C LEU A 131 -5.59 14.38 0.54
N ALA A 132 -6.23 13.57 1.39
CA ALA A 132 -7.66 13.68 1.65
C ALA A 132 -8.01 14.97 2.39
N MET A 133 -7.24 15.33 3.41
CA MET A 133 -7.45 16.57 4.17
C MET A 133 -7.20 17.83 3.32
N ALA A 134 -6.29 17.74 2.34
CA ALA A 134 -6.03 18.80 1.36
C ALA A 134 -7.12 18.88 0.26
N GLY A 135 -8.03 17.91 0.18
CA GLY A 135 -9.04 17.82 -0.87
C GLY A 135 -8.48 17.41 -2.23
N GLU A 136 -7.27 16.83 -2.26
CA GLU A 136 -6.63 16.35 -3.48
C GLU A 136 -7.17 14.97 -3.91
N VAL A 137 -7.68 14.18 -2.96
CA VAL A 137 -8.42 12.95 -3.21
C VAL A 137 -9.77 13.02 -2.50
N ASP A 138 -10.80 12.41 -3.11
CA ASP A 138 -12.17 12.46 -2.60
C ASP A 138 -12.42 11.42 -1.49
N ALA A 139 -11.67 10.32 -1.50
CA ALA A 139 -11.72 9.28 -0.47
C ALA A 139 -10.42 8.47 -0.45
N THR A 140 -10.24 7.71 0.62
CA THR A 140 -9.09 6.81 0.78
C THR A 140 -9.54 5.36 0.86
N VAL A 141 -8.72 4.46 0.31
CA VAL A 141 -8.87 3.00 0.41
C VAL A 141 -7.57 2.45 0.99
N THR A 142 -7.66 1.59 1.99
CA THR A 142 -6.47 1.06 2.64
C THR A 142 -6.23 -0.40 2.33
N ASN A 143 -5.06 -0.73 1.79
CA ASN A 143 -4.56 -2.10 1.76
C ASN A 143 -4.07 -2.51 3.16
N ALA A 144 -3.92 -3.82 3.37
CA ALA A 144 -3.54 -4.36 4.66
C ALA A 144 -2.16 -3.86 5.10
N LEU A 145 -2.08 -3.43 6.35
CA LEU A 145 -0.82 -3.22 7.07
C LEU A 145 -0.58 -4.35 8.08
N ASN A 146 0.67 -4.55 8.44
CA ASN A 146 1.04 -5.50 9.49
C ASN A 146 1.28 -4.72 10.79
N LYS A 147 0.47 -5.02 11.83
CA LYS A 147 0.55 -4.33 13.12
C LYS A 147 1.90 -4.52 13.81
N ASP A 148 2.48 -5.71 13.73
CA ASP A 148 3.79 -5.97 14.32
C ASP A 148 4.88 -5.14 13.63
N HIS A 149 4.81 -5.01 12.30
CA HIS A 149 5.77 -4.23 11.53
C HIS A 149 5.69 -2.72 11.86
N ILE A 150 4.48 -2.15 11.93
CA ILE A 150 4.34 -0.73 12.32
C ILE A 150 4.75 -0.49 13.78
N ASN A 151 4.51 -1.46 14.68
CA ASN A 151 4.99 -1.37 16.06
C ASN A 151 6.51 -1.47 16.16
N MET A 152 7.17 -2.32 15.36
CA MET A 152 8.63 -2.37 15.24
C MET A 152 9.23 -1.06 14.75
N ALA A 153 8.51 -0.34 13.89
CA ALA A 153 8.87 0.99 13.42
C ALA A 153 8.58 2.11 14.44
N GLY A 154 8.01 1.79 15.60
CA GLY A 154 7.73 2.75 16.67
C GLY A 154 6.34 3.38 16.62
N HIS A 155 5.46 2.92 15.72
CA HIS A 155 4.10 3.43 15.59
C HIS A 155 3.11 2.49 16.29
N HIS A 156 2.67 2.88 17.48
CA HIS A 156 1.83 2.05 18.36
C HIS A 156 0.34 2.31 18.14
N TYR A 157 -0.20 1.73 17.05
CA TYR A 157 -1.62 1.81 16.71
C TYR A 157 -2.24 0.41 16.60
N SER A 158 -3.50 0.26 16.96
CA SER A 158 -4.24 -1.00 16.83
C SER A 158 -4.78 -1.26 15.42
N GLY A 159 -4.77 -0.23 14.56
CA GLY A 159 -5.16 -0.36 13.15
C GLY A 159 -5.30 0.98 12.45
N HIS A 160 -5.81 0.94 11.23
CA HIS A 160 -6.01 2.14 10.40
C HIS A 160 -6.93 3.17 11.06
N THR A 161 -8.01 2.72 11.72
CA THR A 161 -9.03 3.60 12.31
C THR A 161 -8.43 4.59 13.30
N GLU A 162 -7.53 4.13 14.16
CA GLU A 162 -6.87 4.97 15.16
C GLU A 162 -5.85 5.91 14.51
N ILE A 163 -5.12 5.45 13.47
CA ILE A 163 -4.22 6.33 12.71
C ILE A 163 -5.02 7.47 12.06
N TYR A 164 -6.15 7.14 11.42
CA TYR A 164 -7.03 8.16 10.81
C TYR A 164 -7.56 9.13 11.87
N ALA A 165 -8.07 8.64 13.00
CA ALA A 165 -8.61 9.49 14.05
C ALA A 165 -7.56 10.46 14.60
N ASP A 166 -6.34 9.99 14.82
CA ASP A 166 -5.23 10.79 15.32
C ASP A 166 -4.83 11.88 14.32
N TYR A 167 -4.55 11.50 13.08
CA TYR A 167 -4.05 12.44 12.06
C TYR A 167 -5.13 13.38 11.49
N THR A 168 -6.42 13.06 11.68
CA THR A 168 -7.53 14.00 11.36
C THR A 168 -8.02 14.77 12.58
N HIS A 169 -7.40 14.57 13.76
CA HIS A 169 -7.82 15.17 15.05
C HIS A 169 -9.29 14.91 15.36
N THR A 170 -9.80 13.74 15.01
CA THR A 170 -11.21 13.37 15.18
C THR A 170 -11.45 12.68 16.51
N ALA A 171 -12.15 13.35 17.43
CA ALA A 171 -12.44 12.84 18.77
C ALA A 171 -13.52 11.74 18.81
N LYS A 172 -14.42 11.72 17.83
CA LYS A 172 -15.54 10.76 17.74
C LYS A 172 -15.55 10.11 16.37
N TYR A 173 -15.30 8.82 16.32
CA TYR A 173 -15.31 8.03 15.09
C TYR A 173 -15.95 6.67 15.33
N SER A 174 -16.39 6.02 14.26
CA SER A 174 -16.91 4.67 14.31
C SER A 174 -16.53 3.90 13.07
N MET A 175 -16.42 2.58 13.20
CA MET A 175 -16.24 1.69 12.07
C MET A 175 -17.57 1.03 11.74
N MET A 176 -18.00 1.17 10.49
CA MET A 176 -19.21 0.52 9.98
C MET A 176 -18.80 -0.72 9.17
N LEU A 177 -19.36 -1.86 9.52
CA LEU A 177 -19.25 -3.07 8.71
C LEU A 177 -20.47 -3.13 7.78
N ALA A 178 -20.22 -3.09 6.48
CA ALA A 178 -21.25 -3.23 5.46
C ALA A 178 -21.07 -4.59 4.75
N PRO A 179 -21.71 -5.68 5.23
CA PRO A 179 -21.63 -6.97 4.56
C PRO A 179 -22.36 -6.91 3.23
N VAL A 180 -21.69 -7.28 2.15
CA VAL A 180 -22.35 -7.53 0.86
C VAL A 180 -22.81 -8.97 0.88
N SER A 181 -24.11 -9.18 1.10
CA SER A 181 -24.74 -10.48 1.00
C SER A 181 -25.07 -10.74 -0.47
N TYR A 182 -24.35 -11.66 -1.08
CA TYR A 182 -24.78 -12.25 -2.35
C TYR A 182 -25.74 -13.40 -2.06
N THR A 183 -27.03 -13.10 -2.02
CA THR A 183 -28.06 -14.14 -2.08
C THR A 183 -28.21 -14.54 -3.56
N HIS A 184 -27.74 -15.71 -3.87
CA HIS A 184 -28.04 -16.38 -5.14
C HIS A 184 -29.27 -17.25 -4.99
#